data_db8e887ce242cb8cd112fdd1f570b803
#
_entry.id   db8e887ce242cb8cd112fdd1f570b803
#
_cell.length_a   1.000
_cell.length_b   1.000
_cell.length_c   1.000
_cell.angle_alpha   90.00
_cell.angle_beta   90.00
_cell.angle_gamma   90.00
#
_symmetry.space_group_name_H-M   'P 1'
#
loop_
_entity.id
_entity.type
_entity.pdbx_description
1 polymer ?
#
loop_
_entity_poly.entity_id
_entity_poly.type
_entity_poly.pdbx_seq_one_letter_code
_entity_poly.pdbx_strand_id
1 'polypeptide(L)'
;MNFFPKLFISILVLFLCCPFPLYGFERYNGVTKYDPYFRKYTKRFFGPGFDWRYFKSQAIAESNLKSDAKSHVGAKGIMQIMPKTFEEIKYKNPSIKGSALQPKWNIAAGIFYDRTIWKLWKEKRPFMDKLAFMFGSYNAGKGNIIKAQKVAKKTGMNPNHWSSIEKSLPKITGKHSKETIGYVNKINKVKGVLK
;
A
#
# COMPACT_ATOMS: atom_id res chain seq x y z
N MET A 1 47.70 3.66 -8.54
CA MET A 1 46.36 4.17 -8.14
C MET A 1 45.36 3.72 -9.21
N ASN A 2 44.79 2.53 -9.04
CA ASN A 2 43.90 1.94 -10.05
C ASN A 2 42.45 2.17 -9.61
N PHE A 3 41.74 3.04 -10.34
CA PHE A 3 40.31 3.24 -10.20
C PHE A 3 39.57 2.10 -10.95
N PHE A 4 38.96 1.18 -10.22
CA PHE A 4 37.95 0.28 -10.77
C PHE A 4 36.57 0.95 -10.75
N PRO A 5 35.89 1.08 -11.89
CA PRO A 5 34.51 1.56 -11.89
C PRO A 5 33.61 0.46 -11.34
N LYS A 6 32.80 0.80 -10.30
CA LYS A 6 31.73 -0.06 -9.78
C LYS A 6 30.65 -0.20 -10.85
N LEU A 7 30.61 -1.38 -11.46
CA LEU A 7 29.57 -1.78 -12.41
C LEU A 7 28.25 -1.99 -11.63
N PHE A 8 27.38 -1.00 -11.67
CA PHE A 8 25.99 -1.18 -11.22
C PHE A 8 25.25 -2.02 -12.26
N ILE A 9 25.14 -3.32 -12.01
CA ILE A 9 24.25 -4.20 -12.76
C ILE A 9 22.82 -3.89 -12.30
N SER A 10 22.18 -2.98 -13.05
CA SER A 10 20.74 -2.72 -12.93
C SER A 10 20.02 -3.90 -13.57
N ILE A 11 19.60 -4.88 -12.76
CA ILE A 11 18.70 -5.95 -13.22
C ILE A 11 17.35 -5.30 -13.47
N LEU A 12 17.12 -4.96 -14.74
CA LEU A 12 15.83 -4.52 -15.28
C LEU A 12 14.86 -5.69 -15.21
N VAL A 13 14.10 -5.80 -14.11
CA VAL A 13 12.92 -6.66 -14.08
C VAL A 13 11.89 -6.00 -14.98
N LEU A 14 11.83 -6.44 -16.24
CA LEU A 14 10.76 -6.13 -17.17
C LEU A 14 9.46 -6.70 -16.57
N PHE A 15 8.74 -5.90 -15.79
CA PHE A 15 7.32 -6.11 -15.59
C PHE A 15 6.65 -5.78 -16.92
N LEU A 16 6.46 -6.82 -17.76
CA LEU A 16 5.55 -6.77 -18.88
C LEU A 16 4.24 -6.19 -18.37
N CYS A 17 3.92 -4.99 -18.86
CA CYS A 17 2.63 -4.33 -18.68
C CYS A 17 1.61 -5.08 -19.51
N CYS A 18 1.32 -6.35 -19.16
CA CYS A 18 0.15 -7.04 -19.66
C CYS A 18 -1.06 -6.37 -19.05
N PRO A 19 -2.05 -5.96 -19.85
CA PRO A 19 -3.36 -5.64 -19.30
C PRO A 19 -3.92 -6.93 -18.72
N PHE A 20 -3.72 -7.13 -17.40
CA PHE A 20 -4.33 -8.27 -16.71
C PHE A 20 -5.84 -8.14 -16.86
N PRO A 21 -6.51 -9.08 -17.54
CA PRO A 21 -7.96 -9.04 -17.65
C PRO A 21 -8.56 -9.05 -16.24
N LEU A 22 -9.66 -8.33 -16.04
CA LEU A 22 -10.43 -8.28 -14.78
C LEU A 22 -10.68 -9.69 -14.22
N TYR A 23 -10.86 -10.68 -15.08
CA TYR A 23 -11.02 -12.11 -14.76
C TYR A 23 -9.90 -12.71 -13.89
N GLY A 24 -8.68 -12.18 -13.93
CA GLY A 24 -7.57 -12.70 -13.13
C GLY A 24 -7.71 -12.47 -11.61
N PHE A 25 -8.52 -11.50 -11.17
CA PHE A 25 -8.69 -11.19 -9.75
C PHE A 25 -9.89 -11.90 -9.09
N GLU A 26 -10.84 -12.41 -9.86
CA GLU A 26 -12.01 -13.15 -9.34
C GLU A 26 -11.62 -14.39 -8.53
N ARG A 27 -10.48 -15.02 -8.87
CA ARG A 27 -9.92 -16.15 -8.12
C ARG A 27 -9.75 -15.88 -6.62
N TYR A 28 -9.55 -14.62 -6.23
CA TYR A 28 -9.37 -14.25 -4.83
C TYR A 28 -10.66 -14.26 -4.02
N ASN A 29 -11.85 -14.36 -4.68
CA ASN A 29 -13.11 -14.60 -3.98
C ASN A 29 -13.12 -15.97 -3.28
N GLY A 30 -12.44 -16.99 -3.85
CA GLY A 30 -12.27 -18.31 -3.23
C GLY A 30 -11.23 -18.35 -2.10
N VAL A 31 -10.37 -17.32 -1.96
CA VAL A 31 -9.37 -17.28 -0.89
C VAL A 31 -9.95 -16.56 0.34
N THR A 32 -10.69 -17.30 1.17
CA THR A 32 -11.45 -16.75 2.30
C THR A 32 -10.78 -16.94 3.66
N LYS A 33 -9.73 -17.75 3.76
CA LYS A 33 -9.07 -18.11 5.03
C LYS A 33 -8.59 -16.93 5.88
N TYR A 34 -8.34 -15.76 5.25
CA TYR A 34 -7.89 -14.55 5.93
C TYR A 34 -9.01 -13.52 6.14
N ASP A 35 -10.16 -13.70 5.53
CA ASP A 35 -11.27 -12.74 5.57
C ASP A 35 -11.74 -12.41 7.00
N PRO A 36 -11.79 -13.38 7.96
CA PRO A 36 -12.10 -13.08 9.35
C PRO A 36 -11.16 -12.07 9.99
N TYR A 37 -9.86 -12.10 9.63
CA TYR A 37 -8.88 -11.14 10.14
C TYR A 37 -9.06 -9.76 9.52
N PHE A 38 -9.29 -9.67 8.19
CA PHE A 38 -9.59 -8.41 7.52
C PHE A 38 -10.85 -7.76 8.10
N ARG A 39 -11.95 -8.51 8.24
CA ARG A 39 -13.21 -8.02 8.84
C ARG A 39 -13.00 -7.53 10.28
N LYS A 40 -12.33 -8.34 11.12
CA LYS A 40 -12.09 -8.02 12.53
C LYS A 40 -11.29 -6.73 12.69
N TYR A 41 -10.16 -6.62 12.00
CA TYR A 41 -9.25 -5.49 12.20
C TYR A 41 -9.70 -4.23 11.48
N THR A 42 -10.43 -4.35 10.37
CA THR A 42 -11.12 -3.21 9.76
C THR A 42 -12.15 -2.63 10.71
N LYS A 43 -13.05 -3.47 11.25
CA LYS A 43 -14.05 -3.03 12.25
C LYS A 43 -13.38 -2.37 13.45
N ARG A 44 -12.27 -2.94 13.94
CA ARG A 44 -11.55 -2.43 15.12
C ARG A 44 -10.93 -1.05 14.89
N PHE A 45 -10.28 -0.83 13.73
CA PHE A 45 -9.49 0.38 13.50
C PHE A 45 -10.21 1.45 12.68
N PHE A 46 -11.15 1.08 11.83
CA PHE A 46 -11.88 2.01 10.95
C PHE A 46 -13.38 2.12 11.29
N GLY A 47 -13.91 1.17 12.06
CA GLY A 47 -15.31 1.11 12.41
C GLY A 47 -16.12 0.13 11.54
N PRO A 48 -17.39 -0.17 11.95
CA PRO A 48 -18.18 -1.23 11.31
C PRO A 48 -18.62 -0.92 9.88
N GLY A 49 -18.73 0.36 9.51
CA GLY A 49 -19.16 0.78 8.17
C GLY A 49 -18.05 0.82 7.12
N PHE A 50 -16.80 0.55 7.50
CA PHE A 50 -15.69 0.57 6.54
C PHE A 50 -15.58 -0.79 5.82
N ASP A 51 -15.50 -0.77 4.49
CA ASP A 51 -15.42 -2.00 3.69
C ASP A 51 -14.04 -2.67 3.82
N TRP A 52 -14.00 -3.81 4.48
CA TRP A 52 -12.79 -4.60 4.72
C TRP A 52 -12.10 -5.10 3.44
N ARG A 53 -12.86 -5.18 2.33
CA ARG A 53 -12.34 -5.64 1.04
C ARG A 53 -11.27 -4.70 0.46
N TYR A 54 -11.23 -3.43 0.86
CA TYR A 54 -10.11 -2.53 0.54
C TYR A 54 -8.77 -3.07 1.05
N PHE A 55 -8.72 -3.57 2.29
CA PHE A 55 -7.48 -4.11 2.87
C PHE A 55 -7.14 -5.50 2.33
N LYS A 56 -8.13 -6.33 1.99
CA LYS A 56 -7.89 -7.57 1.24
C LYS A 56 -7.31 -7.27 -0.13
N SER A 57 -7.82 -6.27 -0.84
CA SER A 57 -7.31 -5.82 -2.14
C SER A 57 -5.87 -5.29 -2.03
N GLN A 58 -5.57 -4.55 -0.96
CA GLN A 58 -4.21 -4.12 -0.66
C GLN A 58 -3.28 -5.32 -0.43
N ALA A 59 -3.66 -6.28 0.38
CA ALA A 59 -2.88 -7.50 0.61
C ALA A 59 -2.66 -8.33 -0.67
N ILE A 60 -3.64 -8.34 -1.59
CA ILE A 60 -3.48 -8.92 -2.91
C ILE A 60 -2.45 -8.13 -3.73
N ALA A 61 -2.46 -6.80 -3.65
CA ALA A 61 -1.46 -5.98 -4.33
C ALA A 61 -0.06 -6.19 -3.76
N GLU A 62 0.08 -6.35 -2.44
CA GLU A 62 1.35 -6.52 -1.72
C GLU A 62 2.00 -7.90 -1.95
N SER A 63 1.24 -8.98 -1.82
CA SER A 63 1.82 -10.33 -1.77
C SER A 63 1.02 -11.40 -2.51
N ASN A 64 -0.09 -11.05 -3.17
CA ASN A 64 -1.07 -12.04 -3.66
C ASN A 64 -1.61 -12.96 -2.52
N LEU A 65 -1.75 -12.41 -1.31
CA LEU A 65 -2.16 -13.11 -0.07
C LEU A 65 -1.16 -14.21 0.39
N LYS A 66 0.10 -14.16 -0.01
CA LYS A 66 1.15 -15.09 0.46
C LYS A 66 1.64 -14.67 1.85
N SER A 67 1.39 -15.54 2.85
CA SER A 67 1.72 -15.24 4.25
C SER A 67 3.22 -15.27 4.55
N ASP A 68 3.99 -16.01 3.77
CA ASP A 68 5.43 -16.19 3.87
C ASP A 68 6.23 -15.26 2.95
N ALA A 69 5.55 -14.36 2.23
CA ALA A 69 6.18 -13.45 1.29
C ALA A 69 7.26 -12.61 1.97
N LYS A 70 8.41 -12.50 1.29
CA LYS A 70 9.53 -11.63 1.65
C LYS A 70 9.99 -10.89 0.41
N SER A 71 10.10 -9.56 0.50
CA SER A 71 10.65 -8.75 -0.58
C SER A 71 12.19 -8.71 -0.50
N HIS A 72 12.83 -8.29 -1.59
CA HIS A 72 14.28 -8.10 -1.64
C HIS A 72 14.79 -7.02 -0.65
N VAL A 73 13.93 -6.06 -0.27
CA VAL A 73 14.23 -5.03 0.72
C VAL A 73 13.86 -5.44 2.15
N GLY A 74 13.38 -6.69 2.35
CA GLY A 74 13.11 -7.26 3.66
C GLY A 74 11.68 -7.04 4.20
N ALA A 75 10.74 -6.53 3.41
CA ALA A 75 9.33 -6.50 3.80
C ALA A 75 8.77 -7.92 3.95
N LYS A 76 7.84 -8.14 4.90
CA LYS A 76 7.40 -9.47 5.30
C LYS A 76 5.88 -9.61 5.34
N GLY A 77 5.42 -10.81 4.96
CA GLY A 77 4.05 -11.30 5.16
C GLY A 77 3.03 -10.73 4.18
N ILE A 78 1.76 -10.98 4.48
CA ILE A 78 0.61 -10.68 3.60
C ILE A 78 0.54 -9.21 3.20
N MET A 79 0.80 -8.28 4.16
CA MET A 79 0.74 -6.83 3.98
C MET A 79 2.13 -6.20 3.74
N GLN A 80 3.17 -7.00 3.50
CA GLN A 80 4.53 -6.55 3.20
C GLN A 80 5.04 -5.44 4.12
N ILE A 81 5.04 -5.72 5.43
CA ILE A 81 5.48 -4.74 6.44
C ILE A 81 6.99 -4.88 6.69
N MET A 82 7.69 -3.77 6.69
CA MET A 82 9.11 -3.74 7.08
C MET A 82 9.26 -4.12 8.56
N PRO A 83 10.30 -4.90 8.94
CA PRO A 83 10.50 -5.33 10.32
C PRO A 83 10.51 -4.19 11.32
N LYS A 84 11.23 -3.11 11.03
CA LYS A 84 11.27 -1.91 11.89
C LYS A 84 9.89 -1.29 12.08
N THR A 85 9.13 -1.17 10.99
CA THR A 85 7.74 -0.66 11.05
C THR A 85 6.83 -1.57 11.87
N PHE A 86 7.00 -2.90 11.79
CA PHE A 86 6.23 -3.84 12.59
C PHE A 86 6.50 -3.67 14.09
N GLU A 87 7.75 -3.51 14.50
CA GLU A 87 8.11 -3.27 15.91
C GLU A 87 7.60 -1.89 16.41
N GLU A 88 7.69 -0.84 15.57
CA GLU A 88 7.09 0.47 15.90
C GLU A 88 5.57 0.38 16.09
N ILE A 89 4.88 -0.43 15.27
CA ILE A 89 3.45 -0.68 15.40
C ILE A 89 3.13 -1.41 16.70
N LYS A 90 3.89 -2.45 17.06
CA LYS A 90 3.72 -3.17 18.32
C LYS A 90 3.91 -2.25 19.53
N TYR A 91 4.92 -1.40 19.49
CA TYR A 91 5.15 -0.41 20.54
C TYR A 91 3.95 0.55 20.70
N LYS A 92 3.41 1.07 19.58
CA LYS A 92 2.25 1.98 19.57
C LYS A 92 0.92 1.29 19.89
N ASN A 93 0.82 0.00 19.65
CA ASN A 93 -0.36 -0.81 19.87
C ASN A 93 0.01 -2.20 20.42
N PRO A 94 0.22 -2.34 21.75
CA PRO A 94 0.64 -3.59 22.38
C PRO A 94 -0.37 -4.75 22.24
N SER A 95 -1.58 -4.48 21.74
CA SER A 95 -2.54 -5.54 21.42
C SER A 95 -2.18 -6.33 20.15
N ILE A 96 -1.28 -5.79 19.31
CA ILE A 96 -0.69 -6.48 18.16
C ILE A 96 0.53 -7.25 18.69
N LYS A 97 0.44 -8.59 18.64
CA LYS A 97 1.43 -9.51 19.21
C LYS A 97 2.09 -10.36 18.13
N GLY A 98 2.96 -11.27 18.53
CA GLY A 98 3.57 -12.25 17.62
C GLY A 98 4.54 -11.64 16.61
N SER A 99 4.62 -12.24 15.41
CA SER A 99 5.59 -11.89 14.38
C SER A 99 4.93 -11.39 13.08
N ALA A 100 5.73 -10.69 12.26
CA ALA A 100 5.31 -10.19 10.95
C ALA A 100 5.00 -11.31 9.93
N LEU A 101 5.39 -12.55 10.18
CA LEU A 101 5.06 -13.71 9.32
C LEU A 101 3.76 -14.41 9.73
N GLN A 102 3.19 -14.07 10.89
CA GLN A 102 1.90 -14.60 11.30
C GLN A 102 0.77 -13.80 10.64
N PRO A 103 -0.08 -14.41 9.79
CA PRO A 103 -1.09 -13.70 8.99
C PRO A 103 -1.98 -12.77 9.82
N LYS A 104 -2.49 -13.28 10.94
CA LYS A 104 -3.33 -12.51 11.88
C LYS A 104 -2.69 -11.20 12.30
N TRP A 105 -1.41 -11.25 12.70
CA TRP A 105 -0.73 -10.07 13.25
C TRP A 105 -0.19 -9.16 12.17
N ASN A 106 0.20 -9.73 11.02
CA ASN A 106 0.61 -8.95 9.87
C ASN A 106 -0.56 -8.13 9.30
N ILE A 107 -1.75 -8.75 9.15
CA ILE A 107 -2.97 -8.05 8.72
C ILE A 107 -3.36 -6.98 9.75
N ALA A 108 -3.35 -7.31 11.05
CA ALA A 108 -3.65 -6.34 12.10
C ALA A 108 -2.72 -5.11 12.04
N ALA A 109 -1.41 -5.36 11.87
CA ALA A 109 -0.40 -4.31 11.81
C ALA A 109 -0.55 -3.44 10.55
N GLY A 110 -0.79 -4.06 9.38
CA GLY A 110 -1.02 -3.32 8.13
C GLY A 110 -2.22 -2.39 8.21
N ILE A 111 -3.37 -2.89 8.67
CA ILE A 111 -4.59 -2.08 8.81
C ILE A 111 -4.43 -0.99 9.89
N PHE A 112 -3.70 -1.27 10.98
CA PHE A 112 -3.37 -0.26 11.98
C PHE A 112 -2.46 0.84 11.40
N TYR A 113 -1.49 0.46 10.58
CA TYR A 113 -0.61 1.42 9.89
C TYR A 113 -1.40 2.28 8.90
N ASP A 114 -2.29 1.68 8.11
CA ASP A 114 -3.22 2.41 7.25
C ASP A 114 -4.09 3.39 8.05
N ARG A 115 -4.59 3.00 9.23
CA ARG A 115 -5.34 3.91 10.10
C ARG A 115 -4.49 5.09 10.55
N THR A 116 -3.22 4.88 10.82
CA THR A 116 -2.28 5.95 11.19
C THR A 116 -2.10 6.93 10.04
N ILE A 117 -1.93 6.41 8.82
CA ILE A 117 -1.82 7.22 7.61
C ILE A 117 -3.15 7.95 7.31
N TRP A 118 -4.29 7.25 7.43
CA TRP A 118 -5.61 7.84 7.23
C TRP A 118 -5.87 9.06 8.11
N LYS A 119 -5.44 9.01 9.38
CA LYS A 119 -5.55 10.12 10.32
C LYS A 119 -4.64 11.30 10.00
N LEU A 120 -3.55 11.07 9.27
CA LEU A 120 -2.64 12.11 8.83
C LEU A 120 -3.31 13.06 7.82
N TRP A 121 -4.16 12.51 6.94
CA TRP A 121 -4.84 13.26 5.88
C TRP A 121 -6.12 13.90 6.41
N LYS A 122 -5.97 15.05 7.10
CA LYS A 122 -7.06 15.75 7.81
C LYS A 122 -7.91 16.61 6.89
N GLU A 123 -7.34 17.15 5.81
CA GLU A 123 -8.03 18.03 4.89
C GLU A 123 -9.23 17.34 4.26
N LYS A 124 -10.29 18.11 4.03
CA LYS A 124 -11.50 17.62 3.37
C LYS A 124 -11.17 17.21 1.94
N ARG A 125 -11.54 16.00 1.58
CA ARG A 125 -11.37 15.42 0.24
C ARG A 125 -12.40 14.33 -0.02
N PRO A 126 -12.73 14.00 -1.29
CA PRO A 126 -13.56 12.85 -1.62
C PRO A 126 -13.03 11.55 -0.99
N PHE A 127 -13.93 10.64 -0.65
CA PHE A 127 -13.57 9.39 0.02
C PHE A 127 -12.54 8.57 -0.78
N MET A 128 -12.74 8.45 -2.10
CA MET A 128 -11.82 7.72 -2.98
C MET A 128 -10.44 8.38 -3.05
N ASP A 129 -10.37 9.70 -3.07
CA ASP A 129 -9.09 10.41 -2.98
C ASP A 129 -8.40 10.14 -1.64
N LYS A 130 -9.15 10.14 -0.53
CA LYS A 130 -8.59 9.84 0.79
C LYS A 130 -8.03 8.41 0.88
N LEU A 131 -8.69 7.43 0.27
CA LEU A 131 -8.19 6.07 0.13
C LEU A 131 -6.89 6.04 -0.70
N ALA A 132 -6.88 6.73 -1.84
CA ALA A 132 -5.71 6.79 -2.72
C ALA A 132 -4.50 7.45 -2.03
N PHE A 133 -4.72 8.52 -1.26
CA PHE A 133 -3.69 9.15 -0.42
C PHE A 133 -3.16 8.19 0.65
N MET A 134 -4.03 7.40 1.28
CA MET A 134 -3.65 6.40 2.27
C MET A 134 -2.79 5.30 1.62
N PHE A 135 -3.28 4.66 0.57
CA PHE A 135 -2.55 3.58 -0.11
C PHE A 135 -1.28 4.07 -0.81
N GLY A 136 -1.31 5.22 -1.47
CA GLY A 136 -0.12 5.85 -2.04
C GLY A 136 0.94 6.15 -0.98
N SER A 137 0.52 6.59 0.21
CA SER A 137 1.44 6.82 1.34
C SER A 137 1.99 5.54 1.95
N TYR A 138 1.21 4.45 1.93
CA TYR A 138 1.68 3.13 2.37
C TYR A 138 2.83 2.65 1.47
N ASN A 139 2.66 2.73 0.15
CA ASN A 139 3.63 2.25 -0.83
C ASN A 139 4.83 3.21 -1.00
N ALA A 140 4.59 4.48 -1.31
CA ALA A 140 5.66 5.46 -1.58
C ALA A 140 6.29 6.09 -0.33
N GLY A 141 5.67 5.89 0.83
CA GLY A 141 5.96 6.65 2.05
C GLY A 141 5.27 8.02 2.09
N LYS A 142 4.68 8.35 3.24
CA LYS A 142 3.93 9.59 3.47
C LYS A 142 4.69 10.87 3.06
N GLY A 143 6.02 10.88 3.25
CA GLY A 143 6.85 12.04 2.93
C GLY A 143 6.85 12.37 1.44
N ASN A 144 6.85 11.36 0.56
CA ASN A 144 6.82 11.56 -0.88
C ASN A 144 5.45 12.07 -1.34
N ILE A 145 4.35 11.58 -0.77
CA ILE A 145 3.01 12.09 -1.09
C ILE A 145 2.83 13.54 -0.61
N ILE A 146 3.34 13.90 0.57
CA ILE A 146 3.36 15.29 1.05
C ILE A 146 4.16 16.20 0.10
N LYS A 147 5.33 15.75 -0.38
CA LYS A 147 6.13 16.51 -1.36
C LYS A 147 5.36 16.68 -2.68
N ALA A 148 4.74 15.61 -3.19
CA ALA A 148 3.91 15.67 -4.41
C ALA A 148 2.72 16.63 -4.23
N GLN A 149 2.08 16.64 -3.07
CA GLN A 149 1.01 17.58 -2.73
C GLN A 149 1.49 19.04 -2.78
N LYS A 150 2.70 19.32 -2.25
CA LYS A 150 3.31 20.65 -2.36
C LYS A 150 3.59 21.07 -3.80
N VAL A 151 4.04 20.13 -4.66
CA VAL A 151 4.23 20.38 -6.09
C VAL A 151 2.89 20.68 -6.76
N ALA A 152 1.86 19.86 -6.52
CA ALA A 152 0.51 20.09 -7.05
C ALA A 152 0.02 21.51 -6.73
N LYS A 153 0.13 21.92 -5.45
CA LYS A 153 -0.25 23.27 -5.03
C LYS A 153 0.53 24.37 -5.76
N LYS A 154 1.85 24.24 -5.91
CA LYS A 154 2.72 25.19 -6.61
C LYS A 154 2.39 25.33 -8.11
N THR A 155 1.84 24.28 -8.70
CA THR A 155 1.47 24.25 -10.13
C THR A 155 -0.02 24.53 -10.39
N GLY A 156 -0.73 25.10 -9.40
CA GLY A 156 -2.14 25.49 -9.55
C GLY A 156 -3.14 24.34 -9.53
N MET A 157 -2.68 23.09 -9.27
CA MET A 157 -3.57 21.93 -9.16
C MET A 157 -4.15 21.83 -7.75
N ASN A 158 -5.35 21.21 -7.63
CA ASN A 158 -5.93 20.96 -6.33
C ASN A 158 -5.12 19.89 -5.58
N PRO A 159 -4.41 20.26 -4.48
CA PRO A 159 -3.54 19.34 -3.77
C PRO A 159 -4.28 18.23 -3.00
N ASN A 160 -5.61 18.27 -2.94
CA ASN A 160 -6.44 17.31 -2.23
C ASN A 160 -7.05 16.23 -3.15
N HIS A 161 -6.81 16.31 -4.46
CA HIS A 161 -7.20 15.28 -5.42
C HIS A 161 -6.04 14.36 -5.77
N TRP A 162 -6.31 13.06 -5.82
CA TRP A 162 -5.31 12.06 -6.16
C TRP A 162 -4.76 12.25 -7.58
N SER A 163 -5.60 12.66 -8.53
CA SER A 163 -5.18 12.95 -9.89
C SER A 163 -4.10 14.03 -9.97
N SER A 164 -4.08 14.97 -9.03
CA SER A 164 -3.01 15.98 -8.92
C SER A 164 -1.73 15.38 -8.37
N ILE A 165 -1.84 14.40 -7.46
CA ILE A 165 -0.69 13.67 -6.92
C ILE A 165 -0.07 12.79 -8.01
N GLU A 166 -0.86 12.07 -8.79
CA GLU A 166 -0.39 11.26 -9.92
C GLU A 166 0.47 12.08 -10.90
N LYS A 167 0.04 13.30 -11.23
CA LYS A 167 0.78 14.23 -12.11
C LYS A 167 2.04 14.78 -11.47
N SER A 168 2.07 14.91 -10.14
CA SER A 168 3.17 15.54 -9.39
C SER A 168 4.22 14.54 -8.91
N LEU A 169 3.81 13.29 -8.65
CA LEU A 169 4.66 12.25 -8.05
C LEU A 169 5.91 11.93 -8.89
N PRO A 170 5.86 11.93 -10.24
CA PRO A 170 7.06 11.72 -11.06
C PRO A 170 8.18 12.74 -10.80
N LYS A 171 7.84 13.97 -10.41
CA LYS A 171 8.83 14.99 -10.03
C LYS A 171 9.51 14.71 -8.68
N ILE A 172 8.94 13.82 -7.86
CA ILE A 172 9.45 13.46 -6.52
C ILE A 172 10.18 12.13 -6.53
N THR A 173 9.61 11.10 -7.16
CA THR A 173 10.10 9.71 -7.10
C THR A 173 10.58 9.17 -8.44
N GLY A 174 10.58 10.00 -9.50
CA GLY A 174 11.01 9.60 -10.83
C GLY A 174 10.23 8.37 -11.33
N LYS A 175 10.96 7.37 -11.83
CA LYS A 175 10.39 6.12 -12.35
C LYS A 175 9.56 5.32 -11.33
N HIS A 176 9.84 5.45 -10.03
CA HIS A 176 9.11 4.76 -8.96
C HIS A 176 7.67 5.28 -8.78
N SER A 177 7.35 6.47 -9.34
CA SER A 177 5.98 6.96 -9.35
C SER A 177 4.99 6.01 -10.03
N LYS A 178 5.42 5.35 -11.11
CA LYS A 178 4.60 4.37 -11.84
C LYS A 178 4.19 3.18 -10.96
N GLU A 179 5.09 2.74 -10.08
CA GLU A 179 4.82 1.67 -9.12
C GLU A 179 3.70 2.09 -8.17
N THR A 180 3.82 3.27 -7.55
CA THR A 180 2.84 3.76 -6.59
C THR A 180 1.46 4.02 -7.23
N ILE A 181 1.43 4.63 -8.40
CA ILE A 181 0.19 4.87 -9.14
C ILE A 181 -0.45 3.54 -9.54
N GLY A 182 0.35 2.61 -10.06
CA GLY A 182 -0.09 1.26 -10.42
C GLY A 182 -0.63 0.47 -9.21
N TYR A 183 -0.01 0.63 -8.04
CA TYR A 183 -0.44 0.03 -6.79
C TYR A 183 -1.85 0.50 -6.37
N VAL A 184 -2.09 1.81 -6.35
CA VAL A 184 -3.42 2.37 -6.02
C VAL A 184 -4.47 1.89 -7.02
N ASN A 185 -4.15 1.93 -8.32
CA ASN A 185 -5.04 1.46 -9.38
C ASN A 185 -5.35 -0.05 -9.26
N LYS A 186 -4.33 -0.87 -8.94
CA LYS A 186 -4.50 -2.31 -8.71
C LYS A 186 -5.46 -2.58 -7.55
N ILE A 187 -5.32 -1.88 -6.43
CA ILE A 187 -6.21 -2.02 -5.27
C ILE A 187 -7.66 -1.73 -5.66
N ASN A 188 -7.91 -0.63 -6.37
CA ASN A 188 -9.25 -0.25 -6.79
C ASN A 188 -9.87 -1.29 -7.75
N LYS A 189 -9.09 -1.78 -8.73
CA LYS A 189 -9.54 -2.85 -9.65
C LYS A 189 -9.88 -4.13 -8.91
N VAL A 190 -9.00 -4.59 -8.02
CA VAL A 190 -9.23 -5.80 -7.21
C VAL A 190 -10.47 -5.65 -6.35
N LYS A 191 -10.61 -4.50 -5.67
CA LYS A 191 -11.77 -4.22 -4.82
C LYS A 191 -13.09 -4.28 -5.61
N GLY A 192 -13.10 -3.83 -6.86
CA GLY A 192 -14.28 -3.86 -7.72
C GLY A 192 -14.81 -5.27 -8.03
N VAL A 193 -13.96 -6.30 -7.96
CA VAL A 193 -14.33 -7.70 -8.25
C VAL A 193 -14.48 -8.59 -7.01
N LEU A 194 -14.07 -8.13 -5.83
CA LEU A 194 -14.26 -8.86 -4.57
C LEU A 194 -15.71 -8.77 -4.09
N LYS A 195 -16.31 -9.93 -3.77
CA LYS A 195 -17.67 -10.11 -3.26
C LYS A 195 -17.73 -10.07 -1.73
#